data_a0598b78ca12c03b957a1cfd27f823aa
#
_entry.id   a0598b78ca12c03b957a1cfd27f823aa
#
_cell.length_a   1.000
_cell.length_b   1.000
_cell.length_c   1.000
_cell.angle_alpha   90.00
_cell.angle_beta   90.00
_cell.angle_gamma   90.00
#
_symmetry.space_group_name_H-M   'P 1'
#
loop_
_entity.id
_entity.type
_entity.pdbx_description
1 polymer ?
#
loop_
_entity_poly.entity_id
_entity_poly.type
_entity_poly.pdbx_seq_one_letter_code
_entity_poly.pdbx_strand_id
1 'polypeptide(L)'
;MSNQEMSVEERNLISVAYKNAVGSRRASWRIISSVEQKEASKGNEQNVEMAKAYRIRVEAELNKICGEILELIDTNLVPMSTAGESKVFYFKMKGDYYRYIAEFTEGEGKSGAANAAHGAYNQAMEVATTDLVVTHPIRLGLALNFSVFHYEVSLRSGSEAGCPDFMFTTHLSSFTDVIVNHLNAILFKGFACLYSLKQGVLVGLRTQLIVQVGNSWVLLCCDS
;
A
#
# COMPACT_ATOMS: atom_id res chain seq x y z
N MET A 1 -20.76 -4.40 -25.51
CA MET A 1 -19.58 -3.78 -24.89
C MET A 1 -18.37 -4.45 -25.51
N SER A 2 -17.40 -3.68 -26.04
CA SER A 2 -16.21 -4.24 -26.67
C SER A 2 -15.40 -5.03 -25.61
N ASN A 3 -15.14 -6.29 -25.90
CA ASN A 3 -14.36 -7.20 -25.04
C ASN A 3 -12.85 -6.91 -25.24
N GLN A 4 -12.44 -5.67 -24.98
CA GLN A 4 -11.08 -5.18 -25.23
C GLN A 4 -10.41 -4.83 -23.92
N GLU A 5 -9.16 -5.24 -23.75
CA GLU A 5 -8.31 -4.87 -22.63
C GLU A 5 -8.20 -3.33 -22.53
N MET A 6 -8.23 -2.79 -21.31
CA MET A 6 -8.09 -1.36 -21.08
C MET A 6 -6.68 -0.87 -21.41
N SER A 7 -6.59 0.33 -21.95
CA SER A 7 -5.31 1.01 -22.12
C SER A 7 -4.63 1.32 -20.75
N VAL A 8 -3.33 1.60 -20.79
CA VAL A 8 -2.57 1.97 -19.57
C VAL A 8 -3.16 3.23 -18.93
N GLU A 9 -3.61 4.19 -19.75
CA GLU A 9 -4.23 5.43 -19.29
C GLU A 9 -5.56 5.19 -18.60
N GLU A 10 -6.43 4.39 -19.18
CA GLU A 10 -7.73 4.02 -18.59
C GLU A 10 -7.55 3.23 -17.29
N ARG A 11 -6.62 2.27 -17.26
CA ARG A 11 -6.23 1.51 -16.07
C ARG A 11 -5.76 2.42 -14.93
N ASN A 12 -4.90 3.38 -15.25
CA ASN A 12 -4.39 4.34 -14.28
C ASN A 12 -5.50 5.27 -13.77
N LEU A 13 -6.38 5.73 -14.66
CA LEU A 13 -7.49 6.61 -14.30
C LEU A 13 -8.46 5.93 -13.32
N ILE A 14 -8.86 4.69 -13.59
CA ILE A 14 -9.70 3.89 -12.68
C ILE A 14 -9.03 3.71 -11.31
N SER A 15 -7.73 3.36 -11.32
CA SER A 15 -6.97 3.17 -10.08
C SER A 15 -6.93 4.45 -9.24
N VAL A 16 -6.67 5.61 -9.86
CA VAL A 16 -6.63 6.91 -9.16
C VAL A 16 -8.01 7.29 -8.64
N ALA A 17 -9.08 7.09 -9.43
CA ALA A 17 -10.45 7.40 -9.04
C ALA A 17 -10.87 6.64 -7.78
N TYR A 18 -10.73 5.31 -7.79
CA TYR A 18 -11.07 4.48 -6.63
C TYR A 18 -10.14 4.72 -5.42
N LYS A 19 -8.84 4.92 -5.65
CA LYS A 19 -7.88 5.26 -4.59
C LYS A 19 -8.27 6.56 -3.87
N ASN A 20 -8.68 7.59 -4.60
CA ASN A 20 -9.13 8.84 -4.03
C ASN A 20 -10.46 8.67 -3.28
N ALA A 21 -11.42 7.95 -3.86
CA ALA A 21 -12.71 7.68 -3.23
C ALA A 21 -12.56 6.93 -1.91
N VAL A 22 -11.74 5.88 -1.87
CA VAL A 22 -11.47 5.12 -0.64
C VAL A 22 -10.57 5.90 0.30
N GLY A 23 -9.57 6.62 -0.21
CA GLY A 23 -8.60 7.36 0.60
C GLY A 23 -9.24 8.40 1.51
N SER A 24 -10.20 9.17 0.99
CA SER A 24 -10.93 10.17 1.78
C SER A 24 -11.78 9.53 2.89
N ARG A 25 -12.44 8.38 2.63
CA ARG A 25 -13.24 7.66 3.63
C ARG A 25 -12.36 7.01 4.69
N ARG A 26 -11.21 6.44 4.30
CA ARG A 26 -10.24 5.90 5.27
C ARG A 26 -9.69 6.97 6.21
N ALA A 27 -9.38 8.17 5.68
CA ALA A 27 -8.98 9.30 6.50
C ALA A 27 -10.09 9.69 7.50
N SER A 28 -11.35 9.78 7.05
CA SER A 28 -12.50 10.06 7.90
C SER A 28 -12.70 8.98 8.96
N TRP A 29 -12.58 7.70 8.59
CA TRP A 29 -12.69 6.57 9.52
C TRP A 29 -11.64 6.63 10.63
N ARG A 30 -10.38 6.91 10.29
CA ARG A 30 -9.28 7.03 11.27
C ARG A 30 -9.52 8.18 12.25
N ILE A 31 -10.00 9.33 11.76
CA ILE A 31 -10.30 10.48 12.59
C ILE A 31 -11.45 10.17 13.55
N ILE A 32 -12.56 9.64 13.04
CA ILE A 32 -13.73 9.37 13.89
C ILE A 32 -13.48 8.25 14.90
N SER A 33 -12.70 7.21 14.55
CA SER A 33 -12.28 6.18 15.48
C SER A 33 -11.41 6.75 16.61
N SER A 34 -10.51 7.67 16.28
CA SER A 34 -9.71 8.38 17.29
C SER A 34 -10.56 9.26 18.21
N VAL A 35 -11.59 9.93 17.66
CA VAL A 35 -12.53 10.73 18.45
C VAL A 35 -13.36 9.83 19.38
N GLU A 36 -13.88 8.70 18.87
CA GLU A 36 -14.63 7.73 19.66
C GLU A 36 -13.82 7.24 20.87
N GLN A 37 -12.56 6.83 20.64
CA GLN A 37 -11.66 6.41 21.72
C GLN A 37 -11.37 7.52 22.74
N LYS A 38 -11.15 8.75 22.27
CA LYS A 38 -10.89 9.90 23.13
C LYS A 38 -12.11 10.27 23.98
N GLU A 39 -13.31 10.24 23.42
CA GLU A 39 -14.52 10.53 24.19
C GLU A 39 -14.86 9.38 25.17
N ALA A 40 -14.58 8.13 24.79
CA ALA A 40 -14.70 7.00 25.71
C ALA A 40 -13.77 7.13 26.92
N SER A 41 -12.52 7.57 26.71
CA SER A 41 -11.57 7.78 27.81
C SER A 41 -11.95 8.91 28.78
N LYS A 42 -12.84 9.83 28.35
CA LYS A 42 -13.39 10.91 29.18
C LYS A 42 -14.71 10.54 29.85
N GLY A 43 -15.31 9.37 29.52
CA GLY A 43 -16.64 8.97 30.01
C GLY A 43 -17.79 9.71 29.35
N ASN A 44 -17.62 10.31 28.18
CA ASN A 44 -18.64 11.06 27.44
C ASN A 44 -19.49 10.11 26.60
N GLU A 45 -20.33 9.28 27.19
CA GLU A 45 -21.09 8.22 26.52
C GLU A 45 -21.94 8.71 25.32
N GLN A 46 -22.58 9.87 25.44
CA GLN A 46 -23.38 10.43 24.34
C GLN A 46 -22.54 10.75 23.11
N ASN A 47 -21.34 11.30 23.30
CA ASN A 47 -20.41 11.59 22.21
C ASN A 47 -19.85 10.30 21.58
N VAL A 48 -19.61 9.28 22.40
CA VAL A 48 -19.19 7.94 21.94
C VAL A 48 -20.24 7.33 21.02
N GLU A 49 -21.53 7.35 21.42
CA GLU A 49 -22.63 6.84 20.60
C GLU A 49 -22.73 7.56 19.24
N MET A 50 -22.64 8.90 19.25
CA MET A 50 -22.66 9.69 18.01
C MET A 50 -21.47 9.36 17.10
N ALA A 51 -20.26 9.28 17.66
CA ALA A 51 -19.06 8.94 16.91
C ALA A 51 -19.15 7.54 16.30
N LYS A 52 -19.59 6.56 17.08
CA LYS A 52 -19.82 5.18 16.65
C LYS A 52 -20.86 5.09 15.52
N ALA A 53 -21.98 5.78 15.65
CA ALA A 53 -23.01 5.80 14.62
C ALA A 53 -22.48 6.37 13.28
N TYR A 54 -21.65 7.40 13.35
CA TYR A 54 -21.01 7.97 12.17
C TYR A 54 -19.94 7.05 11.60
N ARG A 55 -19.12 6.41 12.43
CA ARG A 55 -18.11 5.42 12.01
C ARG A 55 -18.73 4.28 11.22
N ILE A 56 -19.84 3.73 11.69
CA ILE A 56 -20.59 2.66 11.00
C ILE A 56 -21.04 3.11 9.60
N ARG A 57 -21.47 4.35 9.42
CA ARG A 57 -21.82 4.87 8.10
C ARG A 57 -20.62 4.92 7.17
N VAL A 58 -19.49 5.41 7.67
CA VAL A 58 -18.24 5.47 6.88
C VAL A 58 -17.76 4.06 6.50
N GLU A 59 -17.87 3.08 7.41
CA GLU A 59 -17.57 1.67 7.15
C GLU A 59 -18.46 1.07 6.06
N ALA A 60 -19.75 1.39 6.08
CA ALA A 60 -20.68 0.96 5.03
C ALA A 60 -20.31 1.53 3.65
N GLU A 61 -19.92 2.82 3.57
CA GLU A 61 -19.45 3.43 2.34
C GLU A 61 -18.14 2.79 1.87
N LEU A 62 -17.18 2.53 2.77
CA LEU A 62 -15.92 1.85 2.47
C LEU A 62 -16.17 0.45 1.91
N ASN A 63 -17.01 -0.34 2.59
CA ASN A 63 -17.37 -1.67 2.13
C ASN A 63 -18.00 -1.65 0.74
N LYS A 64 -18.90 -0.72 0.47
CA LYS A 64 -19.53 -0.56 -0.84
C LYS A 64 -18.50 -0.27 -1.92
N ILE A 65 -17.66 0.75 -1.74
CA ILE A 65 -16.68 1.16 -2.76
C ILE A 65 -15.62 0.06 -2.98
N CYS A 66 -15.12 -0.55 -1.89
CA CYS A 66 -14.18 -1.67 -2.00
C CYS A 66 -14.82 -2.89 -2.68
N GLY A 67 -16.07 -3.19 -2.38
CA GLY A 67 -16.81 -4.28 -3.03
C GLY A 67 -17.00 -4.06 -4.52
N GLU A 68 -17.41 -2.85 -4.94
CA GLU A 68 -17.59 -2.50 -6.34
C GLU A 68 -16.30 -2.68 -7.16
N ILE A 69 -15.18 -2.22 -6.66
CA ILE A 69 -13.90 -2.36 -7.38
C ILE A 69 -13.39 -3.80 -7.38
N LEU A 70 -13.54 -4.54 -6.28
CA LEU A 70 -13.15 -5.95 -6.21
C LEU A 70 -13.97 -6.80 -7.19
N GLU A 71 -15.27 -6.58 -7.27
CA GLU A 71 -16.16 -7.23 -8.24
C GLU A 71 -15.73 -6.90 -9.67
N LEU A 72 -15.45 -5.62 -9.95
CA LEU A 72 -14.98 -5.18 -11.26
C LEU A 72 -13.66 -5.84 -11.67
N ILE A 73 -12.71 -5.96 -10.72
CA ILE A 73 -11.42 -6.62 -10.94
C ILE A 73 -11.66 -8.10 -11.30
N ASP A 74 -12.48 -8.80 -10.53
CA ASP A 74 -12.67 -10.24 -10.69
C ASP A 74 -13.52 -10.61 -11.90
N THR A 75 -14.55 -9.84 -12.20
CA THR A 75 -15.49 -10.15 -13.29
C THR A 75 -15.04 -9.64 -14.66
N ASN A 76 -14.29 -8.53 -14.69
CA ASN A 76 -13.96 -7.85 -15.93
C ASN A 76 -12.46 -7.67 -16.15
N LEU A 77 -11.75 -7.06 -15.20
CA LEU A 77 -10.39 -6.57 -15.46
C LEU A 77 -9.36 -7.68 -15.55
N VAL A 78 -9.37 -8.63 -14.62
CA VAL A 78 -8.45 -9.78 -14.63
C VAL A 78 -8.74 -10.72 -15.80
N PRO A 79 -9.99 -11.12 -16.08
CA PRO A 79 -10.28 -12.01 -17.21
C PRO A 79 -9.94 -11.40 -18.59
N MET A 80 -10.00 -10.07 -18.71
CA MET A 80 -9.69 -9.37 -19.96
C MET A 80 -8.21 -9.02 -20.11
N SER A 81 -7.42 -9.14 -19.06
CA SER A 81 -5.99 -8.82 -19.10
C SER A 81 -5.19 -9.92 -19.77
N THR A 82 -4.49 -9.58 -20.86
CA THR A 82 -3.63 -10.49 -21.62
C THR A 82 -2.16 -10.34 -21.22
N ALA A 83 -1.73 -9.10 -20.97
CA ALA A 83 -0.35 -8.80 -20.58
C ALA A 83 -0.10 -9.10 -19.10
N GLY A 84 1.07 -9.68 -18.80
CA GLY A 84 1.51 -9.93 -17.42
C GLY A 84 1.55 -8.67 -16.55
N GLU A 85 1.94 -7.53 -17.15
CA GLU A 85 1.92 -6.22 -16.49
C GLU A 85 0.52 -5.84 -15.97
N SER A 86 -0.51 -6.00 -16.79
CA SER A 86 -1.90 -5.71 -16.43
C SER A 86 -2.39 -6.65 -15.34
N LYS A 87 -2.08 -7.95 -15.43
CA LYS A 87 -2.43 -8.94 -14.41
C LYS A 87 -1.81 -8.60 -13.06
N VAL A 88 -0.52 -8.29 -13.03
CA VAL A 88 0.18 -7.87 -11.81
C VAL A 88 -0.46 -6.61 -11.22
N PHE A 89 -0.79 -5.63 -12.07
CA PHE A 89 -1.43 -4.41 -11.63
C PHE A 89 -2.77 -4.67 -10.95
N TYR A 90 -3.63 -5.49 -11.56
CA TYR A 90 -4.96 -5.79 -11.02
C TYR A 90 -4.91 -6.69 -9.78
N PHE A 91 -4.05 -7.72 -9.74
CA PHE A 91 -3.88 -8.52 -8.53
C PHE A 91 -3.31 -7.72 -7.36
N LYS A 92 -2.33 -6.85 -7.62
CA LYS A 92 -1.85 -5.90 -6.62
C LYS A 92 -2.96 -4.99 -6.12
N MET A 93 -3.75 -4.44 -7.02
CA MET A 93 -4.89 -3.58 -6.68
C MET A 93 -5.92 -4.35 -5.85
N LYS A 94 -6.22 -5.60 -6.17
CA LYS A 94 -7.07 -6.49 -5.38
C LYS A 94 -6.52 -6.68 -3.95
N GLY A 95 -5.23 -6.92 -3.80
CA GLY A 95 -4.55 -6.99 -2.52
C GLY A 95 -4.68 -5.70 -1.70
N ASP A 96 -4.50 -4.54 -2.35
CA ASP A 96 -4.62 -3.22 -1.71
C ASP A 96 -6.04 -3.01 -1.14
N TYR A 97 -7.10 -3.34 -1.88
CA TYR A 97 -8.49 -3.14 -1.40
C TYR A 97 -8.88 -4.11 -0.31
N TYR A 98 -8.46 -5.37 -0.35
CA TYR A 98 -8.65 -6.29 0.78
C TYR A 98 -7.88 -5.85 2.02
N ARG A 99 -6.68 -5.30 1.87
CA ARG A 99 -5.91 -4.70 2.97
C ARG A 99 -6.67 -3.52 3.59
N TYR A 100 -7.29 -2.68 2.77
CA TYR A 100 -8.12 -1.57 3.27
C TYR A 100 -9.36 -2.08 4.04
N ILE A 101 -10.01 -3.15 3.57
CA ILE A 101 -11.12 -3.78 4.30
C ILE A 101 -10.63 -4.32 5.66
N ALA A 102 -9.48 -4.98 5.72
CA ALA A 102 -8.90 -5.49 6.95
C ALA A 102 -8.54 -4.40 7.97
N GLU A 103 -8.40 -3.13 7.53
CA GLU A 103 -8.09 -2.00 8.42
C GLU A 103 -9.26 -1.65 9.34
N PHE A 104 -10.49 -1.69 8.84
CA PHE A 104 -11.69 -1.27 9.57
C PHE A 104 -12.61 -2.42 9.99
N THR A 105 -12.31 -3.66 9.59
CA THR A 105 -13.04 -4.85 10.04
C THR A 105 -12.39 -5.49 11.26
N GLU A 106 -13.18 -6.25 12.03
CA GLU A 106 -12.74 -6.95 13.24
C GLU A 106 -13.05 -8.45 13.16
N GLY A 107 -12.46 -9.23 14.05
CA GLY A 107 -12.73 -10.65 14.20
C GLY A 107 -12.49 -11.46 12.92
N GLU A 108 -13.44 -12.35 12.58
CA GLU A 108 -13.34 -13.21 11.39
C GLU A 108 -13.34 -12.44 10.08
N GLY A 109 -14.05 -11.31 10.00
CA GLY A 109 -14.05 -10.43 8.82
C GLY A 109 -12.66 -9.89 8.50
N LYS A 110 -11.92 -9.49 9.53
CA LYS A 110 -10.54 -9.03 9.39
C LYS A 110 -9.61 -10.14 8.92
N SER A 111 -9.70 -11.32 9.54
CA SER A 111 -8.88 -12.48 9.16
C SER A 111 -9.19 -12.92 7.72
N GLY A 112 -10.46 -12.94 7.32
CA GLY A 112 -10.87 -13.23 5.96
C GLY A 112 -10.31 -12.24 4.94
N ALA A 113 -10.43 -10.94 5.22
CA ALA A 113 -9.89 -9.89 4.36
C ALA A 113 -8.35 -9.94 4.29
N ALA A 114 -7.66 -10.20 5.40
CA ALA A 114 -6.21 -10.35 5.43
C ALA A 114 -5.75 -11.55 4.60
N ASN A 115 -6.42 -12.70 4.71
CA ASN A 115 -6.11 -13.88 3.91
C ASN A 115 -6.35 -13.63 2.42
N ALA A 116 -7.43 -12.95 2.05
CA ALA A 116 -7.73 -12.57 0.68
C ALA A 116 -6.68 -11.59 0.11
N ALA A 117 -6.24 -10.62 0.91
CA ALA A 117 -5.17 -9.70 0.54
C ALA A 117 -3.86 -10.45 0.29
N HIS A 118 -3.47 -11.35 1.20
CA HIS A 118 -2.28 -12.18 1.07
C HIS A 118 -2.31 -13.04 -0.21
N GLY A 119 -3.45 -13.70 -0.47
CA GLY A 119 -3.64 -14.49 -1.69
C GLY A 119 -3.49 -13.67 -2.97
N ALA A 120 -4.09 -12.48 -3.00
CA ALA A 120 -3.99 -11.58 -4.16
C ALA A 120 -2.56 -11.06 -4.38
N TYR A 121 -1.85 -10.66 -3.32
CA TYR A 121 -0.45 -10.25 -3.44
C TYR A 121 0.47 -11.38 -3.89
N ASN A 122 0.25 -12.62 -3.42
CA ASN A 122 1.01 -13.78 -3.88
C ASN A 122 0.78 -14.05 -5.37
N GLN A 123 -0.46 -14.02 -5.85
CA GLN A 123 -0.76 -14.16 -7.28
C GLN A 123 -0.07 -13.07 -8.11
N ALA A 124 -0.08 -11.82 -7.61
CA ALA A 124 0.62 -10.73 -8.26
C ALA A 124 2.14 -10.98 -8.31
N MET A 125 2.75 -11.50 -7.22
CA MET A 125 4.18 -11.80 -7.15
C MET A 125 4.58 -12.94 -8.09
N GLU A 126 3.76 -13.98 -8.19
CA GLU A 126 4.00 -15.11 -9.10
C GLU A 126 4.10 -14.63 -10.55
N VAL A 127 3.10 -13.87 -11.02
CA VAL A 127 3.11 -13.30 -12.38
C VAL A 127 4.25 -12.30 -12.54
N ALA A 128 4.50 -11.43 -11.55
CA ALA A 128 5.56 -10.43 -11.62
C ALA A 128 6.96 -11.04 -11.72
N THR A 129 7.18 -12.17 -11.07
CA THR A 129 8.47 -12.86 -11.08
C THR A 129 8.77 -13.45 -12.46
N THR A 130 7.72 -13.92 -13.16
CA THR A 130 7.83 -14.56 -14.47
C THR A 130 7.89 -13.51 -15.61
N ASP A 131 7.03 -12.50 -15.56
CA ASP A 131 6.74 -11.64 -16.70
C ASP A 131 7.40 -10.25 -16.62
N LEU A 132 7.82 -9.80 -15.44
CA LEU A 132 8.35 -8.46 -15.24
C LEU A 132 9.83 -8.48 -14.80
N VAL A 133 10.64 -7.61 -15.37
CA VAL A 133 12.03 -7.41 -14.91
C VAL A 133 12.03 -6.86 -13.47
N VAL A 134 13.09 -7.14 -12.71
CA VAL A 134 13.20 -6.77 -11.28
C VAL A 134 13.04 -5.26 -11.04
N THR A 135 13.48 -4.45 -11.99
CA THR A 135 13.40 -2.98 -11.92
C THR A 135 12.08 -2.39 -12.41
N HIS A 136 11.12 -3.24 -12.81
CA HIS A 136 9.83 -2.77 -13.35
C HIS A 136 9.04 -2.00 -12.27
N PRO A 137 8.54 -0.79 -12.54
CA PRO A 137 7.86 0.05 -11.54
C PRO A 137 6.69 -0.63 -10.84
N ILE A 138 5.90 -1.41 -11.59
CA ILE A 138 4.75 -2.14 -11.03
C ILE A 138 5.22 -3.27 -10.10
N ARG A 139 6.30 -3.99 -10.44
CA ARG A 139 6.90 -5.02 -9.58
C ARG A 139 7.47 -4.42 -8.30
N LEU A 140 8.13 -3.27 -8.39
CA LEU A 140 8.64 -2.54 -7.21
C LEU A 140 7.48 -2.03 -6.33
N GLY A 141 6.44 -1.46 -6.92
CA GLY A 141 5.26 -1.01 -6.20
C GLY A 141 4.49 -2.16 -5.55
N LEU A 142 4.47 -3.35 -6.17
CA LEU A 142 3.92 -4.57 -5.57
C LEU A 142 4.72 -4.99 -4.35
N ALA A 143 6.04 -5.10 -4.45
CA ALA A 143 6.91 -5.48 -3.34
C ALA A 143 6.76 -4.53 -2.15
N LEU A 144 6.69 -3.21 -2.41
CA LEU A 144 6.44 -2.21 -1.36
C LEU A 144 5.09 -2.42 -0.68
N ASN A 145 4.00 -2.54 -1.42
CA ASN A 145 2.66 -2.67 -0.83
C ASN A 145 2.50 -3.99 -0.09
N PHE A 146 3.11 -5.05 -0.57
CA PHE A 146 3.10 -6.34 0.11
C PHE A 146 3.91 -6.31 1.42
N SER A 147 5.04 -5.62 1.45
CA SER A 147 5.79 -5.43 2.70
C SER A 147 5.02 -4.58 3.74
N VAL A 148 4.33 -3.52 3.29
CA VAL A 148 3.44 -2.74 4.15
C VAL A 148 2.31 -3.60 4.72
N PHE A 149 1.71 -4.47 3.89
CA PHE A 149 0.68 -5.41 4.34
C PHE A 149 1.20 -6.35 5.44
N HIS A 150 2.37 -6.96 5.26
CA HIS A 150 2.97 -7.81 6.28
C HIS A 150 3.21 -7.06 7.60
N TYR A 151 3.74 -5.85 7.52
CA TYR A 151 3.96 -5.02 8.69
C TYR A 151 2.65 -4.68 9.44
N GLU A 152 1.60 -4.27 8.72
CA GLU A 152 0.30 -3.95 9.30
C GLU A 152 -0.37 -5.17 9.95
N VAL A 153 -0.25 -6.35 9.34
CA VAL A 153 -0.82 -7.59 9.88
C VAL A 153 -0.03 -8.06 11.10
N SER A 154 1.30 -8.05 11.06
CA SER A 154 2.16 -8.47 12.19
C SER A 154 1.98 -7.60 13.42
N LEU A 155 1.96 -6.28 13.28
CA LEU A 155 1.76 -5.35 14.40
C LEU A 155 0.40 -5.52 15.08
N ARG A 156 -0.63 -5.86 14.32
CA ARG A 156 -1.99 -5.95 14.85
C ARG A 156 -2.34 -7.32 15.42
N SER A 157 -1.61 -8.36 15.05
CA SER A 157 -1.89 -9.73 15.53
C SER A 157 -1.32 -10.00 16.92
N GLY A 158 -0.45 -9.13 17.44
CA GLY A 158 0.19 -9.34 18.75
C GLY A 158 0.99 -10.66 18.85
N SER A 159 1.07 -11.39 17.76
CA SER A 159 1.83 -12.62 17.69
C SER A 159 3.29 -12.26 17.41
N GLU A 160 4.16 -12.64 18.33
CA GLU A 160 5.60 -12.83 18.05
C GLU A 160 5.86 -13.94 17.01
N ALA A 161 4.84 -14.32 16.26
CA ALA A 161 4.98 -15.20 15.11
C ALA A 161 5.86 -14.47 14.10
N GLY A 162 7.15 -14.77 14.18
CA GLY A 162 8.26 -14.14 13.52
C GLY A 162 7.88 -13.63 12.15
N CYS A 163 8.13 -12.36 11.93
CA CYS A 163 8.34 -11.85 10.59
C CYS A 163 9.15 -12.93 9.86
N PRO A 164 8.70 -13.49 8.75
CA PRO A 164 9.59 -14.38 8.02
C PRO A 164 10.77 -13.52 7.56
N ASP A 165 11.85 -13.53 8.36
CA ASP A 165 13.11 -12.82 8.08
C ASP A 165 13.60 -13.06 6.65
N PHE A 166 13.19 -14.18 6.09
CA PHE A 166 13.50 -14.58 4.74
C PHE A 166 12.79 -13.76 3.64
N MET A 167 11.53 -13.33 3.86
CA MET A 167 10.80 -12.52 2.87
C MET A 167 11.23 -11.05 2.95
N PHE A 168 11.49 -10.55 4.16
CA PHE A 168 11.93 -9.19 4.37
C PHE A 168 13.36 -8.97 3.84
N THR A 169 14.27 -9.92 4.07
CA THR A 169 15.67 -9.82 3.60
C THR A 169 15.83 -10.03 2.11
N THR A 170 15.13 -10.98 1.48
CA THR A 170 15.29 -11.23 0.04
C THR A 170 14.60 -10.20 -0.86
N HIS A 171 13.45 -9.68 -0.45
CA HIS A 171 12.78 -8.64 -1.24
C HIS A 171 13.25 -7.22 -0.88
N LEU A 172 13.62 -6.98 0.38
CA LEU A 172 14.17 -5.69 0.78
C LEU A 172 15.61 -5.50 0.29
N SER A 173 16.43 -6.55 0.21
CA SER A 173 17.78 -6.44 -0.38
C SER A 173 17.70 -6.08 -1.87
N SER A 174 16.83 -6.75 -2.64
CA SER A 174 16.58 -6.37 -4.04
C SER A 174 15.97 -4.96 -4.16
N PHE A 175 15.14 -4.54 -3.21
CA PHE A 175 14.51 -3.23 -3.18
C PHE A 175 15.49 -2.15 -2.73
N THR A 176 16.33 -2.41 -1.70
CA THR A 176 17.42 -1.52 -1.30
C THR A 176 18.48 -1.38 -2.39
N ASP A 177 18.86 -2.46 -3.05
CA ASP A 177 19.83 -2.41 -4.15
C ASP A 177 19.31 -1.59 -5.33
N VAL A 178 18.02 -1.71 -5.67
CA VAL A 178 17.39 -0.92 -6.75
C VAL A 178 17.19 0.54 -6.34
N ILE A 179 16.75 0.81 -5.10
CA ILE A 179 16.60 2.19 -4.60
C ILE A 179 17.98 2.83 -4.43
N VAL A 180 18.95 2.15 -3.85
CA VAL A 180 20.32 2.67 -3.68
C VAL A 180 20.97 2.89 -5.04
N ASN A 181 20.82 2.00 -6.01
CA ASN A 181 21.35 2.18 -7.36
C ASN A 181 20.62 3.30 -8.12
N HIS A 182 19.31 3.45 -7.96
CA HIS A 182 18.55 4.54 -8.58
C HIS A 182 18.80 5.89 -7.88
N LEU A 183 18.87 5.91 -6.55
CA LEU A 183 19.25 7.11 -5.78
C LEU A 183 20.71 7.50 -6.02
N ASN A 184 21.62 6.53 -6.10
CA ASN A 184 23.00 6.81 -6.51
C ASN A 184 23.06 7.36 -7.94
N ALA A 185 22.24 6.86 -8.89
CA ALA A 185 22.17 7.42 -10.24
C ALA A 185 21.58 8.84 -10.28
N ILE A 186 20.60 9.13 -9.42
CA ILE A 186 19.98 10.46 -9.27
C ILE A 186 20.90 11.39 -8.47
N LEU A 187 21.48 10.91 -7.38
CA LEU A 187 22.43 11.66 -6.55
C LEU A 187 23.74 11.91 -7.31
N PHE A 188 24.26 10.94 -8.07
CA PHE A 188 25.46 11.14 -8.89
C PHE A 188 25.23 12.18 -9.99
N LYS A 189 24.04 12.24 -10.60
CA LYS A 189 23.68 13.32 -11.54
C LYS A 189 23.46 14.67 -10.85
N GLY A 190 22.95 14.67 -9.59
CA GLY A 190 22.77 15.89 -8.79
C GLY A 190 24.05 16.34 -8.06
N PHE A 191 24.85 15.39 -7.55
CA PHE A 191 26.10 15.68 -6.84
C PHE A 191 27.26 16.07 -7.76
N ALA A 192 27.30 15.59 -9.01
CA ALA A 192 28.25 16.10 -9.99
C ALA A 192 28.08 17.60 -10.25
N CYS A 193 26.87 18.13 -10.00
CA CYS A 193 26.61 19.58 -10.06
C CYS A 193 26.94 20.33 -8.75
N LEU A 194 26.91 19.65 -7.60
CA LEU A 194 27.17 20.24 -6.27
C LEU A 194 28.59 20.02 -5.76
N TYR A 195 29.34 19.05 -6.29
CA TYR A 195 30.73 18.80 -5.91
C TYR A 195 31.74 19.82 -6.48
N SER A 196 31.26 20.73 -7.33
CA SER A 196 32.03 21.89 -7.79
C SER A 196 32.03 23.06 -6.80
N LEU A 197 31.30 22.96 -5.67
CA LEU A 197 31.23 24.04 -4.70
C LEU A 197 31.35 23.52 -3.26
N LYS A 198 32.53 23.59 -2.69
CA LYS A 198 32.92 23.54 -1.27
C LYS A 198 33.34 22.22 -0.66
N GLN A 199 34.67 22.05 -0.60
CA GLN A 199 35.35 21.36 0.51
C GLN A 199 35.03 22.04 1.85
N GLY A 200 34.57 21.27 2.80
CA GLY A 200 34.58 21.66 4.21
C GLY A 200 33.40 21.15 5.03
N VAL A 201 33.74 20.29 6.00
CA VAL A 201 32.97 19.94 7.21
C VAL A 201 31.81 18.91 7.05
N LEU A 202 32.15 17.67 7.32
CA LEU A 202 31.23 16.59 7.69
C LEU A 202 30.91 16.72 9.21
N VAL A 203 29.69 17.13 9.51
CA VAL A 203 29.09 16.95 10.85
C VAL A 203 27.85 16.10 10.66
N GLY A 204 27.74 15.03 11.46
CA GLY A 204 26.72 13.99 11.37
C GLY A 204 25.29 14.54 11.33
N LEU A 205 24.64 14.30 10.21
CA LEU A 205 23.21 14.52 10.04
C LEU A 205 22.56 13.14 9.88
N ARG A 206 21.70 12.79 10.83
CA ARG A 206 20.70 11.73 10.66
C ARG A 206 19.90 12.08 9.41
N THR A 207 20.14 11.40 8.32
CA THR A 207 19.40 11.58 7.08
C THR A 207 18.10 10.79 7.18
N GLN A 208 17.00 11.46 7.51
CA GLN A 208 15.67 10.95 7.26
C GLN A 208 15.38 11.11 5.76
N LEU A 209 15.27 10.00 5.05
CA LEU A 209 14.93 10.01 3.64
C LEU A 209 13.43 9.85 3.49
N ILE A 210 12.75 10.90 3.07
CA ILE A 210 11.33 10.86 2.71
C ILE A 210 11.25 10.60 1.20
N VAL A 211 10.76 9.43 0.82
CA VAL A 211 10.60 9.06 -0.60
C VAL A 211 9.12 9.07 -0.95
N GLN A 212 8.76 9.86 -1.95
CA GLN A 212 7.42 9.85 -2.52
C GLN A 212 7.34 8.76 -3.60
N VAL A 213 6.61 7.68 -3.30
CA VAL A 213 6.34 6.61 -4.26
C VAL A 213 4.86 6.68 -4.64
N GLY A 214 4.57 7.23 -5.80
CA GLY A 214 3.21 7.58 -6.19
C GLY A 214 2.65 8.70 -5.29
N ASN A 215 1.42 8.57 -4.80
CA ASN A 215 0.79 9.55 -3.89
C ASN A 215 1.00 9.24 -2.40
N SER A 216 1.99 8.44 -2.02
CA SER A 216 2.28 8.10 -0.62
C SER A 216 3.70 8.49 -0.26
N TRP A 217 3.85 9.16 0.90
CA TRP A 217 5.14 9.47 1.49
C TRP A 217 5.60 8.31 2.37
N VAL A 218 6.79 7.79 2.15
CA VAL A 218 7.41 6.74 2.96
C VAL A 218 8.63 7.31 3.66
N LEU A 219 8.63 7.23 4.97
CA LEU A 219 9.78 7.62 5.82
C LEU A 219 10.67 6.38 5.99
N LEU A 220 11.88 6.43 5.46
CA LEU A 220 12.89 5.41 5.70
C LEU A 220 13.83 5.92 6.81
N CYS A 221 13.71 5.33 8.01
CA CYS A 221 14.70 5.50 9.07
C CYS A 221 15.79 4.44 8.87
N CYS A 222 16.98 4.85 8.48
CA CYS A 222 18.17 4.01 8.55
C CYS A 222 18.82 4.28 9.92
N ASP A 223 18.65 3.37 10.86
CA ASP A 223 19.50 3.29 12.05
C ASP A 223 20.79 2.55 11.65
N SER A 224 21.90 3.26 11.73
CA SER A 224 23.26 2.72 11.64
C SER A 224 23.83 2.49 13.04
#